data_bfb084f9c4b67ca8d879f1ed63b049b3
#
_entry.id   bfb084f9c4b67ca8d879f1ed63b049b3
#
_cell.length_a   1.000
_cell.length_b   1.000
_cell.length_c   1.000
_cell.angle_alpha   90.00
_cell.angle_beta   90.00
_cell.angle_gamma   90.00
#
_symmetry.space_group_name_H-M   'P 1'
#
loop_
_entity.id
_entity.type
_entity.pdbx_description
1 polymer ?
#
loop_
_entity_poly.entity_id
_entity_poly.type
_entity_poly.pdbx_seq_one_letter_code
_entity_poly.pdbx_strand_id
1 'polypeptide(L)'
;MNMDSFDRLIQISNEPELREKTIAYLAEHLGKFLRPREKVMLAFREHREGSISWLMEQAALRIDVVPVIWGPDHRWSTLLRQTFQSRASVVIGSPLILLGLTKLKKNSGTPLPIRRVVSVGFPCLQWVIDGIVKGLDCEVGGCFSVHEEGIVAGFACGHSWGVHVWEENYDVQIVDDEGNVLPDGSLGNLILFPKSDPSVRVDLGDLARIADKPCACGSKTKRLLDIQIGKSMEPDICELVLYLQSWTSILDTHISRTESGIELELVVFPGEKLPKLPTVAKLQIRPYDPKTDEPFWFDPGVRWGTEIYRHG
;
A
#
# COMPACT_ATOMS: atom_id res chain seq x y z
N MET A 1 -16.44 5.99 -12.70
CA MET A 1 -15.36 6.98 -12.62
C MET A 1 -15.25 7.73 -13.92
N ASN A 2 -15.14 9.06 -13.91
CA ASN A 2 -14.78 9.80 -15.10
C ASN A 2 -13.28 9.60 -15.34
N MET A 3 -12.90 8.82 -16.36
CA MET A 3 -11.49 8.56 -16.73
C MET A 3 -10.68 9.86 -16.81
N ASP A 4 -11.31 10.93 -17.36
CA ASP A 4 -10.68 12.22 -17.50
C ASP A 4 -10.22 12.84 -16.15
N SER A 5 -10.97 12.61 -15.06
CA SER A 5 -10.61 13.17 -13.75
C SER A 5 -9.40 12.48 -13.11
N PHE A 6 -9.26 11.17 -13.27
CA PHE A 6 -8.11 10.43 -12.74
C PHE A 6 -6.84 10.71 -13.56
N ASP A 7 -6.95 10.70 -14.87
CA ASP A 7 -5.84 11.09 -15.76
C ASP A 7 -5.39 12.52 -15.49
N ARG A 8 -6.34 13.43 -15.22
CA ARG A 8 -6.02 14.80 -14.82
C ARG A 8 -5.31 14.87 -13.47
N LEU A 9 -5.72 14.07 -12.50
CA LEU A 9 -5.04 13.97 -11.21
C LEU A 9 -3.59 13.48 -11.37
N ILE A 10 -3.35 12.46 -12.22
CA ILE A 10 -2.01 11.99 -12.56
C ILE A 10 -1.17 13.09 -13.20
N GLN A 11 -1.73 13.83 -14.16
CA GLN A 11 -1.04 14.95 -14.80
C GLN A 11 -0.64 16.02 -13.77
N ILE A 12 -1.57 16.43 -12.89
CA ILE A 12 -1.31 17.40 -11.83
C ILE A 12 -0.18 16.90 -10.91
N SER A 13 -0.23 15.65 -10.50
CA SER A 13 0.78 15.06 -9.59
C SER A 13 2.17 14.97 -10.22
N ASN A 14 2.25 14.91 -11.54
CA ASN A 14 3.49 14.89 -12.29
C ASN A 14 4.02 16.27 -12.66
N GLU A 15 3.32 17.36 -12.34
CA GLU A 15 3.82 18.72 -12.53
C GLU A 15 5.11 18.93 -11.68
N PRO A 16 6.17 19.50 -12.23
CA PRO A 16 7.47 19.61 -11.55
C PRO A 16 7.37 20.30 -10.18
N GLU A 17 6.53 21.32 -10.06
CA GLU A 17 6.33 22.06 -8.80
C GLU A 17 5.67 21.19 -7.73
N LEU A 18 4.60 20.46 -8.07
CA LEU A 18 3.92 19.59 -7.12
C LEU A 18 4.79 18.38 -6.75
N ARG A 19 5.52 17.85 -7.71
CA ARG A 19 6.49 16.77 -7.47
C ARG A 19 7.56 17.19 -6.46
N GLU A 20 8.12 18.38 -6.60
CA GLU A 20 9.10 18.91 -5.64
C GLU A 20 8.48 19.13 -4.24
N LYS A 21 7.25 19.65 -4.17
CA LYS A 21 6.49 19.76 -2.91
C LYS A 21 6.25 18.39 -2.30
N THR A 22 5.93 17.38 -3.11
CA THR A 22 5.71 15.99 -2.64
C THR A 22 7.00 15.42 -2.06
N ILE A 23 8.15 15.61 -2.71
CA ILE A 23 9.45 15.17 -2.18
C ILE A 23 9.75 15.87 -0.85
N ALA A 24 9.51 17.17 -0.75
CA ALA A 24 9.73 17.92 0.48
C ALA A 24 8.82 17.44 1.61
N TYR A 25 7.53 17.22 1.34
CA TYR A 25 6.56 16.67 2.27
C TYR A 25 6.97 15.29 2.78
N LEU A 26 7.33 14.39 1.87
CA LEU A 26 7.82 13.06 2.23
C LEU A 26 9.11 13.12 3.06
N ALA A 27 10.07 13.96 2.68
CA ALA A 27 11.32 14.14 3.41
C ALA A 27 11.07 14.63 4.84
N GLU A 28 10.18 15.62 5.05
CA GLU A 28 9.80 16.08 6.38
C GLU A 28 9.23 14.96 7.24
N HIS A 29 8.27 14.17 6.69
CA HIS A 29 7.61 13.12 7.45
C HIS A 29 8.51 11.90 7.69
N LEU A 30 9.28 11.49 6.68
CA LEU A 30 10.29 10.44 6.82
C LEU A 30 11.38 10.85 7.82
N GLY A 31 11.79 12.13 7.83
CA GLY A 31 12.78 12.64 8.77
C GLY A 31 12.37 12.59 10.26
N LYS A 32 11.06 12.54 10.54
CA LYS A 32 10.53 12.29 11.89
C LYS A 32 10.66 10.81 12.30
N PHE A 33 10.80 9.92 11.33
CA PHE A 33 10.75 8.48 11.49
C PHE A 33 12.09 7.78 11.21
N LEU A 34 12.91 8.34 10.30
CA LEU A 34 14.20 7.80 9.90
C LEU A 34 15.35 8.63 10.47
N ARG A 35 16.52 8.02 10.52
CA ARG A 35 17.76 8.68 10.98
C ARG A 35 18.75 8.81 9.83
N PRO A 36 19.58 9.85 9.80
CA PRO A 36 20.66 9.99 8.82
C PRO A 36 21.52 8.73 8.74
N ARG A 37 21.92 8.37 7.52
CA ARG A 37 22.74 7.19 7.18
C ARG A 37 22.09 5.83 7.44
N GLU A 38 20.84 5.78 7.86
CA GLU A 38 20.11 4.51 7.85
C GLU A 38 19.92 4.01 6.41
N LYS A 39 19.89 2.70 6.25
CA LYS A 39 19.55 2.08 4.96
C LYS A 39 18.08 1.73 4.95
N VAL A 40 17.41 2.15 3.89
CA VAL A 40 15.99 1.89 3.65
C VAL A 40 15.81 1.05 2.40
N MET A 41 15.17 -0.10 2.52
CA MET A 41 14.73 -0.91 1.39
C MET A 41 13.44 -0.34 0.84
N LEU A 42 13.45 0.06 -0.44
CA LEU A 42 12.26 0.48 -1.17
C LEU A 42 11.68 -0.75 -1.90
N ALA A 43 10.63 -1.33 -1.31
CA ALA A 43 10.03 -2.58 -1.76
C ALA A 43 8.84 -2.31 -2.69
N PHE A 44 9.11 -1.72 -3.85
CA PHE A 44 8.16 -1.43 -4.92
C PHE A 44 8.59 -2.11 -6.21
N ARG A 45 7.63 -2.48 -7.06
CA ARG A 45 7.93 -3.08 -8.35
C ARG A 45 8.40 -2.05 -9.36
N GLU A 46 7.74 -0.90 -9.43
CA GLU A 46 8.10 0.16 -10.33
C GLU A 46 9.05 1.16 -9.67
N HIS A 47 10.13 1.46 -10.39
CA HIS A 47 11.06 2.51 -10.01
C HIS A 47 11.37 3.35 -11.25
N ARG A 48 10.51 4.33 -11.54
CA ARG A 48 10.65 5.29 -12.63
C ARG A 48 10.40 6.70 -12.09
N GLU A 49 10.91 7.69 -12.78
CA GLU A 49 10.68 9.09 -12.41
C GLU A 49 9.18 9.38 -12.24
N GLY A 50 8.83 10.01 -11.12
CA GLY A 50 7.45 10.30 -10.74
C GLY A 50 6.70 9.17 -10.04
N SER A 51 7.20 7.92 -10.04
CA SER A 51 6.60 6.85 -9.25
C SER A 51 6.78 7.07 -7.75
N ILE A 52 5.93 6.45 -6.95
CA ILE A 52 6.05 6.52 -5.48
C ILE A 52 7.40 6.04 -4.96
N SER A 53 7.96 5.00 -5.57
CA SER A 53 9.30 4.48 -5.25
C SER A 53 10.38 5.54 -5.49
N TRP A 54 10.32 6.22 -6.63
CA TRP A 54 11.28 7.29 -6.96
C TRP A 54 11.11 8.50 -6.03
N LEU A 55 9.89 8.91 -5.73
CA LEU A 55 9.62 10.01 -4.78
C LEU A 55 10.15 9.69 -3.39
N MET A 56 9.97 8.45 -2.91
CA MET A 56 10.52 7.98 -1.64
C MET A 56 12.05 7.94 -1.65
N GLU A 57 12.68 7.58 -2.77
CA GLU A 57 14.12 7.64 -2.95
C GLU A 57 14.62 9.08 -2.83
N GLN A 58 14.04 10.01 -3.60
CA GLN A 58 14.43 11.41 -3.57
C GLN A 58 14.25 12.03 -2.17
N ALA A 59 13.16 11.71 -1.49
CA ALA A 59 12.91 12.15 -0.13
C ALA A 59 13.93 11.57 0.88
N ALA A 60 14.28 10.28 0.74
CA ALA A 60 15.30 9.63 1.59
C ALA A 60 16.68 10.27 1.40
N LEU A 61 17.09 10.51 0.16
CA LEU A 61 18.36 11.18 -0.16
C LEU A 61 18.43 12.59 0.43
N ARG A 62 17.33 13.33 0.43
CA ARG A 62 17.24 14.70 1.00
C ARG A 62 17.50 14.75 2.50
N ILE A 63 17.25 13.67 3.21
CA ILE A 63 17.46 13.56 4.66
C ILE A 63 18.67 12.68 5.05
N ASP A 64 19.63 12.51 4.11
CA ASP A 64 20.85 11.70 4.30
C ASP A 64 20.56 10.22 4.67
N VAL A 65 19.47 9.65 4.16
CA VAL A 65 19.13 8.23 4.28
C VAL A 65 19.54 7.51 2.99
N VAL A 66 20.06 6.29 3.10
CA VAL A 66 20.59 5.52 1.97
C VAL A 66 19.53 4.58 1.41
N PRO A 67 18.91 4.89 0.25
CA PRO A 67 17.93 4.01 -0.35
C PRO A 67 18.59 2.78 -0.97
N VAL A 68 17.90 1.65 -0.89
CA VAL A 68 18.21 0.38 -1.55
C VAL A 68 16.97 0.00 -2.35
N ILE A 69 17.07 -0.01 -3.66
CA ILE A 69 15.96 -0.32 -4.54
C ILE A 69 15.82 -1.84 -4.68
N TRP A 70 14.60 -2.35 -4.51
CA TRP A 70 14.29 -3.75 -4.77
C TRP A 70 14.37 -4.04 -6.26
N GLY A 71 15.17 -5.00 -6.63
CA GLY A 71 15.32 -5.40 -8.03
C GLY A 71 16.65 -6.10 -8.30
N PRO A 72 16.94 -6.41 -9.57
CA PRO A 72 16.14 -6.11 -10.78
C PRO A 72 15.04 -7.12 -11.07
N ASP A 73 15.00 -8.27 -10.39
CA ASP A 73 14.11 -9.38 -10.73
C ASP A 73 12.80 -9.43 -9.90
N HIS A 74 12.61 -8.52 -8.97
CA HIS A 74 11.44 -8.38 -8.09
C HIS A 74 10.94 -9.66 -7.41
N ARG A 75 11.77 -10.71 -7.32
CA ARG A 75 11.40 -11.96 -6.65
C ARG A 75 11.36 -11.80 -5.13
N TRP A 76 10.49 -12.54 -4.50
CA TRP A 76 10.39 -12.60 -3.04
C TRP A 76 11.73 -12.92 -2.38
N SER A 77 12.47 -13.87 -2.95
CA SER A 77 13.81 -14.25 -2.46
C SER A 77 14.83 -13.11 -2.58
N THR A 78 14.71 -12.29 -3.62
CA THR A 78 15.59 -11.13 -3.83
C THR A 78 15.27 -10.05 -2.81
N LEU A 79 13.99 -9.77 -2.52
CA LEU A 79 13.61 -8.83 -1.46
C LEU A 79 14.20 -9.25 -0.11
N LEU A 80 13.99 -10.50 0.28
CA LEU A 80 14.53 -11.05 1.53
C LEU A 80 16.05 -10.92 1.60
N ARG A 81 16.74 -11.38 0.55
CA ARG A 81 18.20 -11.37 0.45
C ARG A 81 18.78 -9.95 0.46
N GLN A 82 18.24 -9.05 -0.35
CA GLN A 82 18.72 -7.66 -0.43
C GLN A 82 18.52 -6.92 0.89
N THR A 83 17.36 -7.10 1.55
CA THR A 83 17.09 -6.52 2.87
C THR A 83 18.12 -6.99 3.89
N PHE A 84 18.42 -8.29 3.91
CA PHE A 84 19.42 -8.86 4.81
C PHE A 84 20.84 -8.38 4.49
N GLN A 85 21.29 -8.48 3.23
CA GLN A 85 22.65 -8.15 2.81
C GLN A 85 22.96 -6.66 2.92
N SER A 86 22.00 -5.80 2.57
CA SER A 86 22.16 -4.36 2.71
C SER A 86 22.18 -3.91 4.18
N ARG A 87 21.70 -4.77 5.10
CA ARG A 87 21.41 -4.42 6.49
C ARG A 87 20.42 -3.25 6.59
N ALA A 88 19.41 -3.23 5.71
CA ALA A 88 18.39 -2.22 5.77
C ALA A 88 17.58 -2.34 7.08
N SER A 89 17.62 -1.29 7.88
CA SER A 89 16.89 -1.22 9.15
C SER A 89 15.46 -0.74 8.99
N VAL A 90 15.13 -0.26 7.80
CA VAL A 90 13.81 0.22 7.41
C VAL A 90 13.39 -0.42 6.09
N VAL A 91 12.10 -0.73 5.95
CA VAL A 91 11.50 -1.13 4.67
C VAL A 91 10.30 -0.23 4.40
N ILE A 92 10.21 0.30 3.19
CA ILE A 92 9.06 1.06 2.69
C ILE A 92 8.44 0.25 1.55
N GLY A 93 7.15 -0.01 1.64
CA GLY A 93 6.45 -0.80 0.62
C GLY A 93 4.96 -0.92 0.88
N SER A 94 4.24 -1.59 -0.01
CA SER A 94 2.81 -1.82 0.18
C SER A 94 2.55 -2.75 1.38
N PRO A 95 1.38 -2.63 2.04
CA PRO A 95 1.04 -3.46 3.21
C PRO A 95 1.19 -4.95 2.95
N LEU A 96 0.80 -5.42 1.77
CA LEU A 96 0.84 -6.85 1.43
C LEU A 96 2.26 -7.35 1.14
N ILE A 97 3.12 -6.53 0.55
CA ILE A 97 4.55 -6.86 0.41
C ILE A 97 5.22 -6.95 1.79
N LEU A 98 4.91 -6.01 2.68
CA LEU A 98 5.43 -6.04 4.05
C LEU A 98 4.92 -7.27 4.80
N LEU A 99 3.64 -7.64 4.65
CA LEU A 99 3.07 -8.85 5.23
C LEU A 99 3.71 -10.12 4.63
N GLY A 100 3.94 -10.18 3.31
CA GLY A 100 4.67 -11.27 2.66
C GLY A 100 6.10 -11.41 3.20
N LEU A 101 6.79 -10.29 3.42
CA LEU A 101 8.14 -10.28 4.01
C LEU A 101 8.15 -10.86 5.44
N THR A 102 7.09 -10.67 6.24
CA THR A 102 6.97 -11.31 7.57
C THR A 102 6.92 -12.83 7.45
N LYS A 103 6.15 -13.31 6.47
CA LYS A 103 5.98 -14.76 6.21
C LYS A 103 7.28 -15.39 5.74
N LEU A 104 7.99 -14.71 4.83
CA LEU A 104 9.31 -15.13 4.36
C LEU A 104 10.35 -15.17 5.48
N LYS A 105 10.41 -14.13 6.32
CA LYS A 105 11.28 -14.10 7.50
C LYS A 105 11.03 -15.31 8.40
N LYS A 106 9.76 -15.58 8.71
CA LYS A 106 9.36 -16.71 9.55
C LYS A 106 9.80 -18.05 8.94
N ASN A 107 9.50 -18.26 7.66
CA ASN A 107 9.76 -19.54 6.99
C ASN A 107 11.24 -19.80 6.69
N SER A 108 12.02 -18.78 6.35
CA SER A 108 13.45 -18.91 6.07
C SER A 108 14.31 -18.91 7.32
N GLY A 109 13.79 -18.45 8.46
CA GLY A 109 14.59 -18.21 9.66
C GLY A 109 15.61 -17.07 9.51
N THR A 110 15.55 -16.28 8.43
CA THR A 110 16.51 -15.20 8.16
C THR A 110 16.35 -14.07 9.17
N PRO A 111 17.38 -13.69 9.94
CA PRO A 111 17.31 -12.60 10.91
C PRO A 111 17.38 -11.25 10.19
N LEU A 112 16.23 -10.70 9.80
CA LEU A 112 16.16 -9.38 9.17
C LEU A 112 16.42 -8.29 10.21
N PRO A 113 17.27 -7.28 9.90
CA PRO A 113 17.61 -6.21 10.84
C PRO A 113 16.57 -5.09 10.90
N ILE A 114 15.35 -5.35 10.44
CA ILE A 114 14.28 -4.37 10.33
C ILE A 114 13.84 -3.92 11.71
N ARG A 115 13.78 -2.61 11.91
CA ARG A 115 13.28 -1.96 13.14
C ARG A 115 12.04 -1.11 12.87
N ARG A 116 11.87 -0.66 11.63
CA ARG A 116 10.76 0.20 11.21
C ARG A 116 10.32 -0.16 9.81
N VAL A 117 9.03 0.04 9.56
CA VAL A 117 8.48 -0.01 8.22
C VAL A 117 7.61 1.21 7.96
N VAL A 118 7.51 1.63 6.72
CA VAL A 118 6.51 2.59 6.25
C VAL A 118 5.61 1.85 5.27
N SER A 119 4.37 1.66 5.68
CA SER A 119 3.33 1.07 4.84
C SER A 119 2.78 2.13 3.89
N VAL A 120 2.87 1.90 2.59
CA VAL A 120 2.46 2.85 1.55
C VAL A 120 1.29 2.27 0.76
N GLY A 121 0.23 3.05 0.64
CA GLY A 121 -0.99 2.61 -0.02
C GLY A 121 -1.90 1.76 0.87
N PHE A 122 -2.63 0.85 0.29
CA PHE A 122 -3.64 0.05 0.97
C PHE A 122 -3.57 -1.45 0.57
N PRO A 123 -4.30 -2.36 1.23
CA PRO A 123 -5.26 -2.11 2.33
C PRO A 123 -4.55 -1.74 3.64
N CYS A 124 -4.97 -0.64 4.25
CA CYS A 124 -4.43 -0.18 5.54
C CYS A 124 -5.37 -0.62 6.67
N LEU A 125 -5.55 -1.94 6.81
CA LEU A 125 -6.40 -2.56 7.83
C LEU A 125 -5.58 -2.88 9.09
N GLN A 126 -6.21 -2.74 10.25
CA GLN A 126 -5.53 -2.93 11.54
C GLN A 126 -4.86 -4.31 11.64
N TRP A 127 -5.54 -5.40 11.22
CA TRP A 127 -4.97 -6.73 11.31
C TRP A 127 -3.74 -6.95 10.41
N VAL A 128 -3.67 -6.25 9.26
CA VAL A 128 -2.49 -6.29 8.37
C VAL A 128 -1.31 -5.63 9.07
N ILE A 129 -1.54 -4.46 9.64
CA ILE A 129 -0.53 -3.73 10.40
C ILE A 129 -0.07 -4.52 11.62
N ASP A 130 -1.00 -5.09 12.40
CA ASP A 130 -0.68 -5.95 13.54
C ASP A 130 0.15 -7.18 13.12
N GLY A 131 -0.18 -7.76 11.97
CA GLY A 131 0.58 -8.87 11.37
C GLY A 131 2.02 -8.46 11.02
N ILE A 132 2.20 -7.27 10.45
CA ILE A 132 3.52 -6.71 10.13
C ILE A 132 4.30 -6.43 11.41
N VAL A 133 3.71 -5.70 12.36
CA VAL A 133 4.34 -5.39 13.66
C VAL A 133 4.82 -6.66 14.36
N LYS A 134 3.93 -7.64 14.50
CA LYS A 134 4.24 -8.92 15.17
C LYS A 134 5.27 -9.73 14.40
N GLY A 135 5.18 -9.79 13.07
CA GLY A 135 6.03 -10.64 12.24
C GLY A 135 7.46 -10.09 12.09
N LEU A 136 7.61 -8.78 11.98
CA LEU A 136 8.91 -8.12 11.85
C LEU A 136 9.49 -7.66 13.20
N ASP A 137 8.67 -7.53 14.24
CA ASP A 137 9.04 -6.92 15.53
C ASP A 137 9.55 -5.49 15.33
N CYS A 138 8.68 -4.64 14.76
CA CYS A 138 9.07 -3.31 14.27
C CYS A 138 7.99 -2.25 14.55
N GLU A 139 8.40 -0.98 14.47
CA GLU A 139 7.49 0.17 14.44
C GLU A 139 6.94 0.35 13.02
N VAL A 140 5.68 0.80 12.92
CA VAL A 140 5.01 1.02 11.63
C VAL A 140 4.59 2.47 11.48
N GLY A 141 5.08 3.10 10.41
CA GLY A 141 4.55 4.34 9.85
C GLY A 141 3.61 4.06 8.67
N GLY A 142 2.84 5.05 8.25
CA GLY A 142 1.93 4.92 7.12
C GLY A 142 1.97 6.12 6.20
N CYS A 143 1.86 5.88 4.91
CA CYS A 143 1.71 6.90 3.89
C CYS A 143 0.51 6.54 3.02
N PHE A 144 -0.44 7.45 2.89
CA PHE A 144 -1.53 7.30 1.95
C PHE A 144 -1.09 7.81 0.59
N SER A 145 -0.91 6.88 -0.32
CA SER A 145 -0.59 7.13 -1.72
C SER A 145 -1.63 6.45 -2.60
N VAL A 146 -2.09 7.18 -3.59
CA VAL A 146 -3.01 6.66 -4.59
C VAL A 146 -2.17 6.08 -5.71
N HIS A 147 -2.25 4.77 -5.86
CA HIS A 147 -1.53 4.05 -6.91
C HIS A 147 0.02 4.18 -6.84
N GLU A 148 0.72 3.49 -7.74
CA GLU A 148 2.17 3.64 -7.92
C GLU A 148 2.57 4.94 -8.65
N GLU A 149 1.58 5.74 -9.07
CA GLU A 149 1.74 7.00 -9.84
C GLU A 149 2.26 8.19 -9.02
N GLY A 150 2.63 7.97 -7.77
CA GLY A 150 3.26 9.01 -6.95
C GLY A 150 2.32 10.07 -6.38
N ILE A 151 1.01 9.84 -6.40
CA ILE A 151 0.02 10.71 -5.76
C ILE A 151 0.06 10.46 -4.26
N VAL A 152 0.65 11.37 -3.49
CA VAL A 152 0.75 11.27 -2.03
C VAL A 152 -0.27 12.20 -1.40
N ALA A 153 -1.26 11.64 -0.72
CA ALA A 153 -2.36 12.41 -0.14
C ALA A 153 -2.31 12.50 1.40
N GLY A 154 -1.38 11.81 2.06
CA GLY A 154 -1.26 11.93 3.51
C GLY A 154 -0.18 11.06 4.14
N PHE A 155 0.10 11.31 5.43
CA PHE A 155 1.09 10.57 6.21
C PHE A 155 0.63 10.34 7.65
N ALA A 156 0.96 9.18 8.24
CA ALA A 156 0.66 8.86 9.63
C ALA A 156 1.61 9.59 10.58
N CYS A 157 1.08 10.11 11.67
CA CYS A 157 1.89 10.80 12.68
C CYS A 157 2.50 9.88 13.75
N GLY A 158 2.09 8.61 13.80
CA GLY A 158 2.53 7.65 14.80
C GLY A 158 1.88 7.78 16.20
N HIS A 159 1.04 8.79 16.44
CA HIS A 159 0.41 9.04 17.75
C HIS A 159 -1.00 8.45 17.86
N SER A 160 -1.70 8.37 16.75
CA SER A 160 -3.04 7.78 16.67
C SER A 160 -3.18 7.02 15.36
N TRP A 161 -4.06 6.03 15.35
CA TRP A 161 -4.40 5.28 14.14
C TRP A 161 -4.90 6.21 13.03
N GLY A 162 -4.45 5.94 11.80
CA GLY A 162 -4.87 6.65 10.60
C GLY A 162 -3.80 7.57 10.01
N VAL A 163 -4.15 8.20 8.91
CA VAL A 163 -3.27 9.05 8.10
C VAL A 163 -3.83 10.47 8.08
N HIS A 164 -3.01 11.45 8.43
CA HIS A 164 -3.34 12.86 8.24
C HIS A 164 -3.31 13.23 6.77
N VAL A 165 -4.38 13.85 6.30
CA VAL A 165 -4.48 14.35 4.93
C VAL A 165 -3.49 15.51 4.74
N TRP A 166 -2.83 15.51 3.60
CA TRP A 166 -1.97 16.63 3.19
C TRP A 166 -2.85 17.78 2.65
N GLU A 167 -3.49 18.49 3.57
CA GLU A 167 -4.50 19.52 3.26
C GLU A 167 -3.96 20.75 2.53
N GLU A 168 -2.66 20.91 2.42
CA GLU A 168 -2.08 21.97 1.57
C GLU A 168 -2.32 21.70 0.08
N ASN A 169 -2.34 20.43 -0.33
CA ASN A 169 -2.47 20.03 -1.72
C ASN A 169 -3.76 19.28 -2.05
N TYR A 170 -4.39 18.65 -1.06
CA TYR A 170 -5.58 17.84 -1.27
C TYR A 170 -6.67 18.15 -0.25
N ASP A 171 -7.92 18.04 -0.67
CA ASP A 171 -9.06 17.89 0.23
C ASP A 171 -9.71 16.53 0.01
N VAL A 172 -10.41 16.03 1.02
CA VAL A 172 -11.10 14.74 0.98
C VAL A 172 -12.52 14.87 1.50
N GLN A 173 -13.42 14.08 0.92
CA GLN A 173 -14.78 13.89 1.40
C GLN A 173 -15.10 12.40 1.46
N ILE A 174 -15.95 12.03 2.41
CA ILE A 174 -16.56 10.71 2.45
C ILE A 174 -18.01 10.88 2.02
N VAL A 175 -18.43 10.09 1.03
CA VAL A 175 -19.78 10.20 0.47
C VAL A 175 -20.48 8.84 0.46
N ASP A 176 -21.82 8.87 0.44
CA ASP A 176 -22.65 7.69 0.20
C ASP A 176 -22.66 7.30 -1.29
N ASP A 177 -23.45 6.29 -1.64
CA ASP A 177 -23.56 5.81 -3.02
C ASP A 177 -24.30 6.79 -3.94
N GLU A 178 -25.09 7.69 -3.38
CA GLU A 178 -25.78 8.77 -4.09
C GLU A 178 -24.91 10.02 -4.24
N GLY A 179 -23.72 10.05 -3.61
CA GLY A 179 -22.76 11.16 -3.66
C GLY A 179 -22.98 12.23 -2.61
N ASN A 180 -23.86 12.02 -1.61
CA ASN A 180 -24.06 12.93 -0.49
C ASN A 180 -22.92 12.82 0.52
N VAL A 181 -22.45 13.96 1.03
CA VAL A 181 -21.37 13.97 2.03
C VAL A 181 -21.87 13.38 3.35
N LEU A 182 -21.13 12.40 3.85
CA LEU A 182 -21.39 11.75 5.13
C LEU A 182 -20.72 12.50 6.30
N PRO A 183 -21.31 12.44 7.50
CA PRO A 183 -20.68 13.01 8.70
C PRO A 183 -19.40 12.24 9.07
N ASP A 184 -18.46 12.94 9.74
CA ASP A 184 -17.24 12.34 10.26
C ASP A 184 -17.55 11.09 11.12
N GLY A 185 -16.68 10.09 11.04
CA GLY A 185 -16.87 8.78 11.65
C GLY A 185 -17.65 7.78 10.80
N SER A 186 -18.39 8.22 9.77
CA SER A 186 -19.12 7.34 8.87
C SER A 186 -18.18 6.69 7.84
N LEU A 187 -18.42 5.43 7.52
CA LEU A 187 -17.74 4.73 6.41
C LEU A 187 -18.45 5.04 5.10
N GLY A 188 -17.71 5.40 4.09
CA GLY A 188 -18.24 5.68 2.75
C GLY A 188 -17.14 5.80 1.70
N ASN A 189 -17.54 6.18 0.49
CA ASN A 189 -16.63 6.31 -0.64
C ASN A 189 -15.70 7.51 -0.47
N LEU A 190 -14.41 7.28 -0.65
CA LEU A 190 -13.37 8.30 -0.50
C LEU A 190 -13.21 9.09 -1.80
N ILE A 191 -13.48 10.39 -1.72
CA ILE A 191 -13.31 11.33 -2.82
C ILE A 191 -12.11 12.22 -2.52
N LEU A 192 -11.23 12.36 -3.52
CA LEU A 192 -10.05 13.21 -3.47
C LEU A 192 -10.21 14.42 -4.41
N PHE A 193 -9.82 15.59 -3.91
CA PHE A 193 -9.81 16.86 -4.66
C PHE A 193 -8.42 17.46 -4.61
N PRO A 194 -7.70 17.62 -5.75
CA PRO A 194 -6.47 18.42 -5.76
C PRO A 194 -6.82 19.90 -5.63
N LYS A 195 -6.17 20.62 -4.70
CA LYS A 195 -6.44 22.06 -4.48
C LYS A 195 -5.97 22.95 -5.61
N SER A 196 -5.01 22.48 -6.42
CA SER A 196 -4.56 23.21 -7.61
C SER A 196 -5.62 23.25 -8.72
N ASP A 197 -6.55 22.29 -8.74
CA ASP A 197 -7.68 22.24 -9.67
C ASP A 197 -8.92 21.67 -8.96
N PRO A 198 -9.69 22.51 -8.26
CA PRO A 198 -10.87 22.07 -7.50
C PRO A 198 -12.02 21.53 -8.37
N SER A 199 -11.96 21.70 -9.69
CA SER A 199 -12.94 21.07 -10.60
C SER A 199 -12.70 19.57 -10.77
N VAL A 200 -11.51 19.10 -10.45
CA VAL A 200 -11.14 17.68 -10.48
C VAL A 200 -11.66 17.00 -9.22
N ARG A 201 -12.59 16.08 -9.41
CA ARG A 201 -13.18 15.25 -8.34
C ARG A 201 -12.90 13.79 -8.69
N VAL A 202 -12.12 13.12 -7.84
CA VAL A 202 -11.72 11.74 -8.10
C VAL A 202 -12.30 10.83 -7.04
N ASP A 203 -13.20 9.94 -7.46
CA ASP A 203 -13.61 8.79 -6.67
C ASP A 203 -12.50 7.73 -6.79
N LEU A 204 -11.82 7.44 -5.69
CA LEU A 204 -10.72 6.48 -5.68
C LEU A 204 -11.21 5.03 -5.72
N GLY A 205 -12.51 4.81 -5.60
CA GLY A 205 -13.09 3.47 -5.47
C GLY A 205 -12.78 2.82 -4.13
N ASP A 206 -12.19 3.56 -3.19
CA ASP A 206 -11.86 3.11 -1.84
C ASP A 206 -12.92 3.55 -0.84
N LEU A 207 -13.07 2.79 0.24
CA LEU A 207 -13.84 3.18 1.41
C LEU A 207 -12.91 3.71 2.49
N ALA A 208 -13.37 4.75 3.20
CA ALA A 208 -12.64 5.29 4.34
C ALA A 208 -13.60 5.97 5.32
N ARG A 209 -13.05 6.43 6.46
CA ARG A 209 -13.71 7.33 7.42
C ARG A 209 -12.83 8.55 7.64
N ILE A 210 -13.44 9.72 7.85
CA ILE A 210 -12.76 10.83 8.50
C ILE A 210 -12.90 10.64 10.02
N ALA A 211 -11.81 10.77 10.77
CA ALA A 211 -11.85 10.63 12.22
C ALA A 211 -12.74 11.72 12.86
N ASP A 212 -13.66 11.31 13.72
CA ASP A 212 -14.54 12.19 14.50
C ASP A 212 -13.87 12.79 15.75
N LYS A 213 -12.67 12.28 16.10
CA LYS A 213 -11.91 12.71 17.27
C LYS A 213 -10.57 13.31 16.87
N PRO A 214 -10.12 14.36 17.59
CA PRO A 214 -8.81 14.95 17.35
C PRO A 214 -7.68 13.93 17.55
N CYS A 215 -6.57 14.12 16.83
CA CYS A 215 -5.39 13.32 16.99
C CYS A 215 -4.59 13.73 18.22
N ALA A 216 -3.99 12.76 18.92
CA ALA A 216 -3.09 13.00 20.05
C ALA A 216 -1.83 13.80 19.66
N CYS A 217 -1.45 13.86 18.37
CA CYS A 217 -0.34 14.69 17.90
C CYS A 217 -0.64 16.20 17.90
N GLY A 218 -1.90 16.60 18.12
CA GLY A 218 -2.34 18.00 18.10
C GLY A 218 -2.62 18.59 16.71
N SER A 219 -2.37 17.85 15.62
CA SER A 219 -2.73 18.30 14.27
C SER A 219 -4.25 18.46 14.13
N LYS A 220 -4.66 19.50 13.43
CA LYS A 220 -6.07 19.79 13.10
C LYS A 220 -6.49 19.29 11.72
N THR A 221 -5.55 18.75 10.93
CA THR A 221 -5.86 18.22 9.60
C THR A 221 -6.75 16.98 9.70
N LYS A 222 -7.60 16.78 8.71
CA LYS A 222 -8.44 15.59 8.59
C LYS A 222 -7.57 14.34 8.70
N ARG A 223 -8.09 13.32 9.35
CA ARG A 223 -7.39 12.04 9.49
C ARG A 223 -8.26 10.93 8.93
N LEU A 224 -7.76 10.24 7.91
CA LEU A 224 -8.40 9.09 7.31
C LEU A 224 -8.14 7.83 8.14
N LEU A 225 -9.19 7.07 8.38
CA LEU A 225 -9.18 5.79 9.08
C LEU A 225 -9.74 4.70 8.16
N ASP A 226 -9.36 3.45 8.44
CA ASP A 226 -9.96 2.25 7.84
C ASP A 226 -9.98 2.30 6.30
N ILE A 227 -8.91 2.82 5.69
CA ILE A 227 -8.80 2.87 4.24
C ILE A 227 -8.73 1.44 3.71
N GLN A 228 -9.73 1.07 2.94
CA GLN A 228 -9.90 -0.26 2.40
C GLN A 228 -10.42 -0.21 0.97
N ILE A 229 -10.19 -1.29 0.25
CA ILE A 229 -10.69 -1.42 -1.11
C ILE A 229 -12.23 -1.43 -1.04
N GLY A 230 -12.85 -0.53 -1.79
CA GLY A 230 -14.29 -0.39 -1.89
C GLY A 230 -14.82 -0.97 -3.19
N LYS A 231 -15.52 -0.14 -3.97
CA LYS A 231 -16.15 -0.52 -5.24
C LYS A 231 -15.16 -0.90 -6.36
N SER A 232 -13.89 -0.59 -6.16
CA SER A 232 -12.83 -0.92 -7.14
C SER A 232 -12.57 -2.42 -7.26
N MET A 233 -13.11 -3.22 -6.34
CA MET A 233 -13.05 -4.67 -6.39
C MET A 233 -14.38 -5.27 -5.99
N GLU A 234 -14.72 -6.43 -6.57
CA GLU A 234 -15.84 -7.21 -6.12
C GLU A 234 -15.66 -7.59 -4.63
N PRO A 235 -16.61 -7.24 -3.74
CA PRO A 235 -16.42 -7.39 -2.30
C PRO A 235 -16.04 -8.81 -1.87
N ASP A 236 -16.62 -9.83 -2.53
CA ASP A 236 -16.34 -11.24 -2.26
C ASP A 236 -14.90 -11.65 -2.62
N ILE A 237 -14.33 -11.07 -3.68
CA ILE A 237 -12.93 -11.28 -4.06
C ILE A 237 -12.01 -10.59 -3.05
N CYS A 238 -12.32 -9.35 -2.66
CA CYS A 238 -11.54 -8.63 -1.67
C CYS A 238 -11.48 -9.38 -0.34
N GLU A 239 -12.64 -9.79 0.18
CA GLU A 239 -12.71 -10.56 1.43
C GLU A 239 -11.94 -11.87 1.34
N LEU A 240 -12.05 -12.57 0.20
CA LEU A 240 -11.34 -13.83 -0.03
C LEU A 240 -9.82 -13.62 -0.01
N VAL A 241 -9.31 -12.60 -0.70
CA VAL A 241 -7.87 -12.29 -0.71
C VAL A 241 -7.40 -11.95 0.70
N LEU A 242 -8.07 -11.04 1.39
CA LEU A 242 -7.70 -10.64 2.73
C LEU A 242 -7.73 -11.83 3.70
N TYR A 243 -8.76 -12.70 3.59
CA TYR A 243 -8.82 -13.94 4.35
C TYR A 243 -7.62 -14.84 4.07
N LEU A 244 -7.31 -15.11 2.81
CA LEU A 244 -6.19 -15.97 2.43
C LEU A 244 -4.85 -15.37 2.85
N GLN A 245 -4.68 -14.07 2.69
CA GLN A 245 -3.47 -13.36 3.11
C GLN A 245 -3.26 -13.30 4.63
N SER A 246 -4.31 -13.48 5.43
CA SER A 246 -4.18 -13.57 6.88
C SER A 246 -3.43 -14.85 7.35
N TRP A 247 -3.34 -15.87 6.50
CA TRP A 247 -2.68 -17.14 6.83
C TRP A 247 -1.18 -17.12 6.54
N THR A 248 -0.39 -17.47 7.53
CA THR A 248 1.08 -17.49 7.41
C THR A 248 1.61 -18.58 6.49
N SER A 249 0.81 -19.60 6.23
CA SER A 249 1.10 -20.69 5.28
C SER A 249 0.98 -20.27 3.80
N ILE A 250 0.26 -19.19 3.52
CA ILE A 250 0.04 -18.69 2.16
C ILE A 250 0.93 -17.46 1.98
N LEU A 251 1.93 -17.57 1.10
CA LEU A 251 2.80 -16.44 0.77
C LEU A 251 2.07 -15.47 -0.13
N ASP A 252 1.45 -15.98 -1.18
CA ASP A 252 0.82 -15.16 -2.20
C ASP A 252 -0.45 -15.78 -2.76
N THR A 253 -1.30 -14.97 -3.37
CA THR A 253 -2.62 -15.35 -3.85
C THR A 253 -2.91 -14.66 -5.17
N HIS A 254 -3.15 -15.42 -6.24
CA HIS A 254 -3.63 -14.92 -7.51
C HIS A 254 -5.08 -15.31 -7.70
N ILE A 255 -5.95 -14.35 -7.97
CA ILE A 255 -7.38 -14.55 -8.20
C ILE A 255 -7.75 -13.93 -9.54
N SER A 256 -8.46 -14.68 -10.33
CA SER A 256 -9.07 -14.20 -11.56
C SER A 256 -10.53 -14.64 -11.64
N ARG A 257 -11.37 -13.81 -12.26
CA ARG A 257 -12.74 -14.17 -12.56
C ARG A 257 -12.84 -14.56 -14.05
N THR A 258 -13.45 -15.70 -14.30
CA THR A 258 -13.72 -16.22 -15.63
C THR A 258 -15.22 -16.48 -15.78
N GLU A 259 -15.67 -16.82 -17.00
CA GLU A 259 -17.07 -17.22 -17.22
C GLU A 259 -17.51 -18.43 -16.37
N SER A 260 -16.57 -19.29 -16.02
CA SER A 260 -16.81 -20.47 -15.17
C SER A 260 -16.83 -20.17 -13.66
N GLY A 261 -16.47 -18.94 -13.24
CA GLY A 261 -16.39 -18.51 -11.86
C GLY A 261 -14.99 -18.04 -11.44
N ILE A 262 -14.71 -18.10 -10.15
CA ILE A 262 -13.42 -17.69 -9.59
C ILE A 262 -12.37 -18.77 -9.84
N GLU A 263 -11.23 -18.39 -10.40
CA GLU A 263 -10.00 -19.19 -10.43
C GLU A 263 -9.04 -18.66 -9.38
N LEU A 264 -8.45 -19.56 -8.61
CA LEU A 264 -7.58 -19.25 -7.48
C LEU A 264 -6.27 -20.01 -7.59
N GLU A 265 -5.15 -19.31 -7.56
CA GLU A 265 -3.83 -19.89 -7.40
C GLU A 265 -3.23 -19.43 -6.08
N LEU A 266 -2.72 -20.38 -5.28
CA LEU A 266 -2.06 -20.14 -4.01
C LEU A 266 -0.59 -20.56 -4.09
N VAL A 267 0.29 -19.65 -3.68
CA VAL A 267 1.70 -19.97 -3.42
C VAL A 267 1.84 -20.20 -1.91
N VAL A 268 2.22 -21.41 -1.54
CA VAL A 268 2.22 -21.85 -0.15
C VAL A 268 3.61 -22.31 0.32
N PHE A 269 3.87 -22.17 1.61
CA PHE A 269 5.08 -22.75 2.20
C PHE A 269 4.89 -24.25 2.42
N PRO A 270 5.86 -25.09 2.00
CA PRO A 270 5.79 -26.54 2.15
C PRO A 270 5.63 -26.97 3.62
N GLY A 271 4.74 -27.94 3.87
CA GLY A 271 4.52 -28.52 5.20
C GLY A 271 3.64 -27.70 6.15
N GLU A 272 3.20 -26.54 5.78
CA GLU A 272 2.30 -25.71 6.57
C GLU A 272 0.83 -26.12 6.35
N LYS A 273 0.01 -26.00 7.41
CA LYS A 273 -1.44 -26.28 7.35
C LYS A 273 -2.17 -25.15 6.61
N LEU A 274 -2.95 -25.52 5.61
CA LEU A 274 -3.82 -24.58 4.90
C LEU A 274 -5.14 -24.31 5.63
N PRO A 275 -5.75 -23.13 5.43
CA PRO A 275 -7.10 -22.85 5.89
C PRO A 275 -8.14 -23.72 5.18
N LYS A 276 -9.39 -23.63 5.64
CA LYS A 276 -10.51 -24.12 4.85
C LYS A 276 -10.66 -23.23 3.62
N LEU A 277 -10.42 -23.82 2.45
CA LEU A 277 -10.49 -23.09 1.19
C LEU A 277 -11.95 -22.98 0.70
N PRO A 278 -12.30 -21.88 0.03
CA PRO A 278 -13.63 -21.73 -0.57
C PRO A 278 -13.80 -22.68 -1.76
N THR A 279 -15.05 -22.92 -2.15
CA THR A 279 -15.36 -23.59 -3.42
C THR A 279 -15.18 -22.59 -4.55
N VAL A 280 -14.28 -22.88 -5.46
CA VAL A 280 -13.98 -22.05 -6.63
C VAL A 280 -14.01 -22.89 -7.89
N ALA A 281 -14.14 -22.25 -9.06
CA ALA A 281 -14.20 -22.94 -10.35
C ALA A 281 -12.91 -23.71 -10.66
N LYS A 282 -11.78 -23.13 -10.28
CA LYS A 282 -10.46 -23.77 -10.40
C LYS A 282 -9.59 -23.38 -9.23
N LEU A 283 -8.97 -24.37 -8.60
CA LEU A 283 -8.02 -24.18 -7.51
C LEU A 283 -6.68 -24.80 -7.88
N GLN A 284 -5.64 -23.98 -7.86
CA GLN A 284 -4.26 -24.41 -8.00
C GLN A 284 -3.50 -24.08 -6.72
N ILE A 285 -2.82 -25.07 -6.14
CA ILE A 285 -1.96 -24.88 -4.97
C ILE A 285 -0.57 -25.35 -5.35
N ARG A 286 0.40 -24.49 -5.23
CA ARG A 286 1.79 -24.85 -5.50
C ARG A 286 2.74 -24.37 -4.40
N PRO A 287 3.85 -25.09 -4.19
CA PRO A 287 4.86 -24.66 -3.25
C PRO A 287 5.56 -23.38 -3.73
N TYR A 288 6.00 -22.58 -2.78
CA TYR A 288 6.87 -21.43 -3.04
C TYR A 288 8.21 -21.88 -3.64
N ASP A 289 8.58 -21.30 -4.79
CA ASP A 289 9.88 -21.45 -5.43
C ASP A 289 10.69 -20.15 -5.31
N PRO A 290 11.76 -20.12 -4.51
CA PRO A 290 12.58 -18.92 -4.34
C PRO A 290 13.31 -18.47 -5.62
N LYS A 291 13.34 -19.30 -6.67
CA LYS A 291 14.02 -18.98 -7.94
C LYS A 291 13.12 -18.24 -8.92
N THR A 292 11.81 -18.38 -8.80
CA THR A 292 10.87 -17.89 -9.82
C THR A 292 9.79 -16.99 -9.26
N ASP A 293 9.41 -17.14 -7.98
CA ASP A 293 8.21 -16.48 -7.48
C ASP A 293 8.39 -14.98 -7.20
N GLU A 294 7.61 -14.21 -7.94
CA GLU A 294 7.38 -12.78 -7.78
C GLU A 294 6.01 -12.55 -7.11
N PRO A 295 5.80 -11.43 -6.43
CA PRO A 295 4.48 -11.07 -5.92
C PRO A 295 3.44 -10.91 -7.03
N PHE A 296 2.32 -11.62 -6.93
CA PHE A 296 1.21 -11.51 -7.88
C PHE A 296 0.51 -10.16 -7.85
N TRP A 297 0.53 -9.50 -6.70
CA TRP A 297 -0.09 -8.19 -6.49
C TRP A 297 0.32 -7.11 -7.48
N PHE A 298 1.47 -7.30 -8.10
CA PHE A 298 2.02 -6.39 -9.09
C PHE A 298 1.90 -6.92 -10.52
N ASP A 299 1.19 -8.04 -10.71
CA ASP A 299 0.95 -8.51 -12.07
C ASP A 299 0.06 -7.50 -12.79
N PRO A 300 0.51 -6.93 -13.93
CA PRO A 300 -0.30 -6.02 -14.74
C PRO A 300 -1.63 -6.63 -15.23
N GLY A 301 -1.73 -7.97 -15.25
CA GLY A 301 -2.97 -8.69 -15.57
C GLY A 301 -3.96 -8.75 -14.42
N VAL A 302 -3.49 -8.66 -13.18
CA VAL A 302 -4.31 -8.58 -11.96
C VAL A 302 -4.23 -7.17 -11.41
N ARG A 303 -4.75 -6.25 -12.15
CA ARG A 303 -4.74 -4.83 -11.80
C ARG A 303 -5.79 -4.55 -10.75
N TRP A 304 -5.40 -4.66 -9.50
CA TRP A 304 -6.09 -4.02 -8.42
C TRP A 304 -6.19 -2.53 -8.71
N GLY A 305 -7.33 -2.11 -9.20
CA GLY A 305 -7.65 -0.72 -9.44
C GLY A 305 -7.46 -0.16 -10.84
N THR A 306 -6.51 -0.60 -11.67
CA THR A 306 -6.30 0.05 -12.98
C THR A 306 -7.28 -0.37 -14.08
N GLU A 307 -7.76 -1.60 -14.11
CA GLU A 307 -8.81 -1.97 -15.08
C GLU A 307 -10.17 -1.44 -14.67
N ILE A 308 -10.44 -1.38 -13.38
CA ILE A 308 -11.69 -0.83 -12.86
C ILE A 308 -11.72 0.69 -13.08
N TYR A 309 -10.57 1.35 -12.99
CA TYR A 309 -10.43 2.77 -13.35
C TYR A 309 -10.53 3.04 -14.86
N ARG A 310 -10.33 2.03 -15.72
CA ARG A 310 -10.44 2.15 -17.18
C ARG A 310 -11.79 1.71 -17.75
N HIS A 311 -12.63 1.02 -17.00
CA HIS A 311 -13.92 0.47 -17.46
C HIS A 311 -15.14 1.04 -16.71
N GLY A 312 -14.96 2.05 -15.85
CA GLY A 312 -16.05 2.74 -15.14
C GLY A 312 -16.64 3.89 -15.92
#